data_8864e70561f80111f2e6efc81fb0405d
#
_entry.id   8864e70561f80111f2e6efc81fb0405d
#
_cell.length_a   1.000
_cell.length_b   1.000
_cell.length_c   1.000
_cell.angle_alpha   90.00
_cell.angle_beta   90.00
_cell.angle_gamma   90.00
#
_symmetry.space_group_name_H-M   'P 1'
#
loop_
_entity.id
_entity.type
_entity.pdbx_description
1 polymer ?
#
loop_
_entity_poly.entity_id
_entity_poly.type
_entity_poly.pdbx_seq_one_letter_code
_entity_poly.pdbx_strand_id
1 'polypeptide(L)'
;QLYRGYLGVLPQNPQSMFIRKTVREDLYSIIGGAKEKKSPEYTASMKKAEAIEGIVSLTRLEGLLDRHPYDLSGGEQQRLALAKVLLLQPRLLLMDEPTKGLDAEYKQELGEILKKLQEHGITIFMISHDVEFVAEYADRVGLFFQGNVVTSKPAAEFFAGNSFYTTAANRMARHYFPDAVTGKEVAACLKEGL
;
A
#
# COMPACT_ATOMS: atom_id res chain seq x y z
N GLN A 1 -13.63 9.06 19.55
CA GLN A 1 -13.29 10.28 18.74
C GLN A 1 -11.77 10.50 18.58
N LEU A 2 -10.91 9.80 19.33
CA LEU A 2 -9.44 10.00 19.32
C LEU A 2 -8.75 9.54 18.01
N TYR A 3 -9.38 8.73 17.18
CA TYR A 3 -8.74 8.12 16.02
C TYR A 3 -9.24 8.60 14.65
N ARG A 4 -10.19 9.56 14.60
CA ARG A 4 -10.65 10.11 13.31
C ARG A 4 -9.52 10.92 12.66
N GLY A 5 -9.09 10.49 11.47
CA GLY A 5 -8.02 11.14 10.71
C GLY A 5 -6.61 10.76 11.15
N TYR A 6 -6.45 9.82 12.11
CA TYR A 6 -5.12 9.34 12.51
C TYR A 6 -4.81 7.96 11.94
N LEU A 7 -5.79 7.06 11.98
CA LEU A 7 -5.64 5.65 11.60
C LEU A 7 -6.50 5.34 10.39
N GLY A 8 -5.88 4.83 9.34
CA GLY A 8 -6.52 4.22 8.18
C GLY A 8 -6.31 2.71 8.21
N VAL A 9 -7.35 1.95 7.85
CA VAL A 9 -7.26 0.48 7.75
C VAL A 9 -7.67 0.05 6.37
N LEU A 10 -6.80 -0.66 5.67
CA LEU A 10 -7.08 -1.33 4.41
C LEU A 10 -7.28 -2.83 4.68
N PRO A 11 -8.53 -3.34 4.61
CA PRO A 11 -8.81 -4.74 4.87
C PRO A 11 -8.34 -5.64 3.72
N GLN A 12 -8.14 -6.92 4.00
CA GLN A 12 -7.77 -7.94 3.01
C GLN A 12 -8.77 -8.04 1.85
N ASN A 13 -10.08 -7.86 2.11
CA ASN A 13 -11.11 -7.84 1.08
C ASN A 13 -11.54 -6.39 0.80
N PRO A 14 -11.07 -5.76 -0.28
CA PRO A 14 -11.41 -4.38 -0.62
C PRO A 14 -12.89 -4.16 -0.92
N GLN A 15 -13.60 -5.19 -1.40
CA GLN A 15 -15.01 -5.11 -1.77
C GLN A 15 -15.92 -4.77 -0.57
N SER A 16 -15.49 -5.12 0.66
CA SER A 16 -16.22 -4.76 1.87
C SER A 16 -16.37 -3.25 2.09
N MET A 17 -15.58 -2.45 1.37
CA MET A 17 -15.58 -1.00 1.47
C MET A 17 -16.46 -0.31 0.42
N PHE A 18 -16.96 -1.02 -0.60
CA PHE A 18 -17.68 -0.43 -1.73
C PHE A 18 -19.18 -0.30 -1.44
N ILE A 19 -19.72 0.91 -1.60
CA ILE A 19 -21.11 1.23 -1.18
C ILE A 19 -21.91 1.89 -2.32
N ARG A 20 -21.24 2.43 -3.34
CA ARG A 20 -21.88 3.23 -4.40
C ARG A 20 -21.81 2.55 -5.75
N LYS A 21 -22.60 3.09 -6.72
CA LYS A 21 -22.72 2.51 -8.06
C LYS A 21 -21.52 2.84 -8.95
N THR A 22 -20.82 3.93 -8.71
CA THR A 22 -19.62 4.29 -9.46
C THR A 22 -18.46 4.58 -8.53
N VAL A 23 -17.23 4.41 -9.03
CA VAL A 23 -15.99 4.77 -8.33
C VAL A 23 -16.03 6.23 -7.87
N ARG A 24 -16.47 7.13 -8.75
CA ARG A 24 -16.64 8.56 -8.45
C ARG A 24 -17.53 8.77 -7.24
N GLU A 25 -18.75 8.25 -7.28
CA GLU A 25 -19.69 8.38 -6.17
C GLU A 25 -19.16 7.79 -4.87
N ASP A 26 -18.42 6.69 -4.97
CA ASP A 26 -17.86 5.99 -3.80
C ASP A 26 -16.77 6.83 -3.12
N LEU A 27 -15.89 7.49 -3.90
CA LEU A 27 -14.90 8.42 -3.37
C LEU A 27 -15.55 9.68 -2.76
N TYR A 28 -16.50 10.29 -3.47
CA TYR A 28 -17.22 11.48 -2.96
C TYR A 28 -18.00 11.20 -1.67
N SER A 29 -18.49 9.97 -1.48
CA SER A 29 -19.23 9.59 -0.26
C SER A 29 -18.40 9.67 1.01
N ILE A 30 -17.08 9.50 0.92
CA ILE A 30 -16.16 9.57 2.07
C ILE A 30 -16.06 11.01 2.60
N ILE A 31 -15.94 11.98 1.70
CA ILE A 31 -15.75 13.39 2.08
C ILE A 31 -17.08 14.07 2.43
N GLY A 32 -18.19 13.65 1.82
CA GLY A 32 -19.53 14.19 2.09
C GLY A 32 -20.14 13.75 3.42
N GLY A 33 -19.61 12.69 4.06
CA GLY A 33 -20.11 12.18 5.35
C GLY A 33 -19.59 12.92 6.60
N ALA A 34 -18.58 13.77 6.47
CA ALA A 34 -18.14 14.63 7.55
C ALA A 34 -19.11 15.82 7.69
N LYS A 35 -19.90 15.86 8.77
CA LYS A 35 -20.79 16.99 9.08
C LYS A 35 -19.99 18.29 9.02
N GLU A 36 -20.16 19.04 7.93
CA GLU A 36 -19.50 20.33 7.75
C GLU A 36 -20.04 21.36 8.75
N LYS A 37 -19.14 21.87 9.58
CA LYS A 37 -19.36 23.13 10.27
C LYS A 37 -19.11 24.24 9.26
N LYS A 38 -20.24 24.92 8.84
CA LYS A 38 -20.33 26.26 8.22
C LYS A 38 -19.01 26.82 7.63
N SER A 39 -18.67 26.42 6.39
CA SER A 39 -17.77 27.16 5.51
C SER A 39 -18.54 27.54 4.24
N PRO A 40 -18.19 28.61 3.52
CA PRO A 40 -18.86 28.96 2.28
C PRO A 40 -18.84 27.76 1.32
N GLU A 41 -20.01 27.29 0.91
CA GLU A 41 -20.23 26.05 0.15
C GLU A 41 -19.30 25.86 -1.06
N TYR A 42 -18.98 26.95 -1.74
CA TYR A 42 -18.15 26.94 -2.96
C TYR A 42 -16.67 26.56 -2.68
N THR A 43 -16.05 27.18 -1.68
CA THR A 43 -14.63 26.96 -1.37
C THR A 43 -14.37 25.56 -0.77
N ALA A 44 -15.34 25.07 0.01
CA ALA A 44 -15.26 23.70 0.56
C ALA A 44 -15.44 22.63 -0.52
N SER A 45 -16.30 22.88 -1.52
CA SER A 45 -16.50 21.98 -2.66
C SER A 45 -15.28 21.91 -3.56
N MET A 46 -14.62 23.04 -3.85
CA MET A 46 -13.37 23.04 -4.64
C MET A 46 -12.24 22.28 -3.95
N LYS A 47 -11.98 22.53 -2.67
CA LYS A 47 -10.96 21.80 -1.90
C LYS A 47 -11.20 20.29 -1.85
N LYS A 48 -12.48 19.89 -1.83
CA LYS A 48 -12.84 18.46 -1.89
C LYS A 48 -12.54 17.86 -3.26
N ALA A 49 -12.88 18.57 -4.33
CA ALA A 49 -12.61 18.12 -5.69
C ALA A 49 -11.10 17.96 -5.91
N GLU A 50 -10.29 18.96 -5.53
CA GLU A 50 -8.82 18.91 -5.59
C GLU A 50 -8.23 17.75 -4.81
N ALA A 51 -8.74 17.48 -3.59
CA ALA A 51 -8.28 16.35 -2.79
C ALA A 51 -8.61 14.99 -3.44
N ILE A 52 -9.79 14.86 -4.05
CA ILE A 52 -10.17 13.64 -4.78
C ILE A 52 -9.30 13.49 -6.03
N GLU A 53 -9.10 14.53 -6.82
CA GLU A 53 -8.27 14.50 -8.03
C GLU A 53 -6.82 14.08 -7.69
N GLY A 54 -6.23 14.65 -6.64
CA GLY A 54 -4.90 14.27 -6.17
C GLY A 54 -4.80 12.78 -5.77
N ILE A 55 -5.81 12.27 -5.06
CA ILE A 55 -5.85 10.85 -4.67
C ILE A 55 -6.12 9.95 -5.88
N VAL A 56 -7.02 10.34 -6.79
CA VAL A 56 -7.31 9.61 -8.04
C VAL A 56 -6.04 9.46 -8.87
N SER A 57 -5.26 10.55 -9.02
CA SER A 57 -3.99 10.51 -9.74
C SER A 57 -2.94 9.65 -9.03
N LEU A 58 -2.81 9.81 -7.71
CA LEU A 58 -1.87 8.99 -6.91
C LEU A 58 -2.16 7.49 -7.04
N THR A 59 -3.46 7.12 -7.06
CA THR A 59 -3.91 5.72 -7.10
C THR A 59 -4.22 5.21 -8.51
N ARG A 60 -3.96 6.01 -9.56
CA ARG A 60 -4.16 5.67 -10.99
C ARG A 60 -5.58 5.19 -11.29
N LEU A 61 -6.58 5.96 -10.86
CA LEU A 61 -8.00 5.65 -11.05
C LEU A 61 -8.69 6.52 -12.11
N GLU A 62 -7.96 7.38 -12.85
CA GLU A 62 -8.51 8.40 -13.75
C GLU A 62 -9.49 7.84 -14.80
N GLY A 63 -9.14 6.72 -15.42
CA GLY A 63 -9.97 6.07 -16.46
C GLY A 63 -11.10 5.20 -15.91
N LEU A 64 -11.26 5.10 -14.58
CA LEU A 64 -12.15 4.14 -13.94
C LEU A 64 -13.31 4.79 -13.18
N LEU A 65 -13.36 6.13 -13.13
CA LEU A 65 -14.28 6.88 -12.27
C LEU A 65 -15.76 6.59 -12.50
N ASP A 66 -16.15 6.28 -13.74
CA ASP A 66 -17.54 6.06 -14.12
C ASP A 66 -17.92 4.56 -14.15
N ARG A 67 -16.94 3.67 -13.83
CA ARG A 67 -17.19 2.22 -13.71
C ARG A 67 -17.83 1.87 -12.38
N HIS A 68 -18.53 0.72 -12.38
CA HIS A 68 -19.01 0.14 -11.13
C HIS A 68 -17.82 -0.48 -10.35
N PRO A 69 -17.69 -0.29 -9.03
CA PRO A 69 -16.56 -0.83 -8.25
C PRO A 69 -16.35 -2.35 -8.38
N TYR A 70 -17.41 -3.10 -8.57
CA TYR A 70 -17.35 -4.56 -8.75
C TYR A 70 -16.93 -5.00 -10.17
N ASP A 71 -16.93 -4.10 -11.16
CA ASP A 71 -16.47 -4.35 -12.53
C ASP A 71 -14.95 -4.09 -12.67
N LEU A 72 -14.31 -3.67 -11.61
CA LEU A 72 -12.87 -3.44 -11.53
C LEU A 72 -12.12 -4.76 -11.35
N SER A 73 -10.91 -4.86 -11.91
CA SER A 73 -9.97 -5.94 -11.61
C SER A 73 -9.56 -5.93 -10.12
N GLY A 74 -9.00 -7.02 -9.62
CA GLY A 74 -8.57 -7.10 -8.22
C GLY A 74 -7.60 -5.99 -7.81
N GLY A 75 -6.63 -5.65 -8.66
CA GLY A 75 -5.70 -4.55 -8.42
C GLY A 75 -6.36 -3.17 -8.44
N GLU A 76 -7.27 -2.92 -9.37
CA GLU A 76 -8.05 -1.68 -9.42
C GLU A 76 -8.96 -1.53 -8.20
N GLN A 77 -9.57 -2.62 -7.72
CA GLN A 77 -10.34 -2.64 -6.48
C GLN A 77 -9.48 -2.30 -5.26
N GLN A 78 -8.27 -2.85 -5.21
CA GLN A 78 -7.32 -2.56 -4.13
C GLN A 78 -6.91 -1.08 -4.12
N ARG A 79 -6.64 -0.49 -5.31
CA ARG A 79 -6.34 0.95 -5.44
C ARG A 79 -7.54 1.83 -5.06
N LEU A 80 -8.77 1.43 -5.42
CA LEU A 80 -9.97 2.14 -5.00
C LEU A 80 -10.14 2.12 -3.48
N ALA A 81 -9.97 0.96 -2.85
CA ALA A 81 -10.04 0.84 -1.40
C ALA A 81 -8.97 1.70 -0.70
N LEU A 82 -7.73 1.66 -1.22
CA LEU A 82 -6.65 2.52 -0.73
C LEU A 82 -6.99 4.01 -0.88
N ALA A 83 -7.50 4.43 -2.04
CA ALA A 83 -7.94 5.81 -2.29
C ALA A 83 -8.98 6.27 -1.26
N LYS A 84 -9.96 5.42 -0.94
CA LYS A 84 -10.99 5.70 0.08
C LYS A 84 -10.37 5.92 1.46
N VAL A 85 -9.39 5.11 1.84
CA VAL A 85 -8.70 5.26 3.12
C VAL A 85 -7.87 6.55 3.16
N LEU A 86 -7.16 6.86 2.07
CA LEU A 86 -6.32 8.06 1.97
C LEU A 86 -7.12 9.37 2.02
N LEU A 87 -8.36 9.38 1.54
CA LEU A 87 -9.27 10.53 1.67
C LEU A 87 -9.60 10.88 3.14
N LEU A 88 -9.38 9.96 4.08
CA LEU A 88 -9.48 10.22 5.52
C LEU A 88 -8.22 10.87 6.11
N GLN A 89 -7.17 11.07 5.30
CA GLN A 89 -5.88 11.67 5.67
C GLN A 89 -5.23 10.98 6.90
N PRO A 90 -5.02 9.66 6.88
CA PRO A 90 -4.42 8.95 8.00
C PRO A 90 -2.94 9.32 8.16
N ARG A 91 -2.45 9.27 9.41
CA ARG A 91 -1.02 9.32 9.72
C ARG A 91 -0.42 7.92 9.85
N LEU A 92 -1.24 6.95 10.19
CA LEU A 92 -0.89 5.54 10.27
C LEU A 92 -1.84 4.74 9.37
N LEU A 93 -1.29 4.00 8.42
CA LEU A 93 -2.00 3.11 7.52
C LEU A 93 -1.72 1.65 7.91
N LEU A 94 -2.76 0.93 8.34
CA LEU A 94 -2.71 -0.51 8.58
C LEU A 94 -3.21 -1.24 7.34
N MET A 95 -2.48 -2.25 6.88
CA MET A 95 -2.81 -3.03 5.70
C MET A 95 -2.73 -4.53 6.01
N ASP A 96 -3.78 -5.24 5.63
CA ASP A 96 -3.86 -6.70 5.81
C ASP A 96 -3.80 -7.38 4.44
N GLU A 97 -2.69 -8.09 4.17
CA GLU A 97 -2.41 -8.83 2.93
C GLU A 97 -2.67 -8.02 1.64
N PRO A 98 -2.14 -6.79 1.50
CA PRO A 98 -2.52 -5.89 0.40
C PRO A 98 -2.08 -6.36 -0.98
N THR A 99 -1.16 -7.32 -1.07
CA THR A 99 -0.64 -7.88 -2.34
C THR A 99 -1.32 -9.18 -2.75
N LYS A 100 -2.25 -9.69 -1.94
CA LYS A 100 -2.89 -10.98 -2.18
C LYS A 100 -3.73 -10.96 -3.46
N GLY A 101 -3.44 -11.90 -4.36
CA GLY A 101 -4.17 -12.04 -5.63
C GLY A 101 -3.83 -10.99 -6.69
N LEU A 102 -2.80 -10.16 -6.45
CA LEU A 102 -2.29 -9.20 -7.42
C LEU A 102 -1.19 -9.83 -8.28
N ASP A 103 -1.16 -9.46 -9.56
CA ASP A 103 -0.03 -9.76 -10.45
C ASP A 103 1.19 -8.88 -10.15
N ALA A 104 2.30 -9.16 -10.83
CA ALA A 104 3.57 -8.48 -10.58
C ALA A 104 3.52 -6.98 -10.90
N GLU A 105 2.78 -6.57 -11.94
CA GLU A 105 2.66 -5.18 -12.36
C GLU A 105 1.91 -4.36 -11.30
N TYR A 106 0.75 -4.86 -10.83
CA TYR A 106 -0.01 -4.21 -9.77
C TYR A 106 0.72 -4.17 -8.42
N LYS A 107 1.52 -5.21 -8.10
CA LYS A 107 2.38 -5.18 -6.91
C LYS A 107 3.40 -4.06 -6.99
N GLN A 108 4.05 -3.89 -8.13
CA GLN A 108 4.99 -2.79 -8.34
C GLN A 108 4.30 -1.43 -8.19
N GLU A 109 3.16 -1.22 -8.85
CA GLU A 109 2.37 0.02 -8.72
C GLU A 109 2.00 0.31 -7.26
N LEU A 110 1.52 -0.69 -6.52
CA LEU A 110 1.20 -0.54 -5.11
C LEU A 110 2.44 -0.12 -4.31
N GLY A 111 3.58 -0.78 -4.53
CA GLY A 111 4.84 -0.45 -3.86
C GLY A 111 5.29 0.99 -4.10
N GLU A 112 5.18 1.47 -5.34
CA GLU A 112 5.48 2.86 -5.70
C GLU A 112 4.54 3.86 -4.99
N ILE A 113 3.25 3.53 -4.88
CA ILE A 113 2.28 4.34 -4.14
C ILE A 113 2.67 4.38 -2.65
N LEU A 114 2.98 3.23 -2.04
CA LEU A 114 3.35 3.17 -0.64
C LEU A 114 4.62 3.96 -0.33
N LYS A 115 5.63 3.93 -1.20
CA LYS A 115 6.84 4.76 -1.06
C LYS A 115 6.52 6.26 -1.10
N LYS A 116 5.68 6.71 -2.03
CA LYS A 116 5.24 8.11 -2.07
C LYS A 116 4.48 8.51 -0.80
N LEU A 117 3.63 7.64 -0.26
CA LEU A 117 2.91 7.90 0.99
C LEU A 117 3.87 8.05 2.18
N GLN A 118 4.90 7.21 2.23
CA GLN A 118 5.95 7.28 3.24
C GLN A 118 6.74 8.61 3.16
N GLU A 119 7.11 9.04 1.95
CA GLU A 119 7.75 10.33 1.69
C GLU A 119 6.90 11.52 2.18
N HIS A 120 5.58 11.38 2.13
CA HIS A 120 4.63 12.37 2.67
C HIS A 120 4.35 12.21 4.18
N GLY A 121 5.13 11.38 4.88
CA GLY A 121 5.09 11.25 6.33
C GLY A 121 4.00 10.30 6.86
N ILE A 122 3.41 9.46 6.01
CA ILE A 122 2.47 8.42 6.45
C ILE A 122 3.27 7.21 6.93
N THR A 123 3.04 6.77 8.16
CA THR A 123 3.58 5.51 8.67
C THR A 123 2.73 4.36 8.15
N ILE A 124 3.38 3.32 7.60
CA ILE A 124 2.69 2.15 7.06
C ILE A 124 3.04 0.93 7.89
N PHE A 125 2.03 0.22 8.35
CA PHE A 125 2.17 -1.07 9.00
C PHE A 125 1.40 -2.12 8.19
N MET A 126 2.10 -3.15 7.71
CA MET A 126 1.54 -4.15 6.82
C MET A 126 1.75 -5.55 7.38
N ILE A 127 0.72 -6.39 7.27
CA ILE A 127 0.83 -7.84 7.42
C ILE A 127 0.87 -8.43 6.02
N SER A 128 1.86 -9.27 5.71
CA SER A 128 1.98 -9.90 4.40
C SER A 128 2.75 -11.22 4.45
N HIS A 129 2.38 -12.14 3.58
CA HIS A 129 3.13 -13.35 3.27
C HIS A 129 4.00 -13.20 2.00
N ASP A 130 3.93 -12.05 1.33
CA ASP A 130 4.68 -11.77 0.10
C ASP A 130 6.10 -11.31 0.45
N VAL A 131 6.99 -12.28 0.60
CA VAL A 131 8.38 -12.05 0.99
C VAL A 131 9.11 -11.13 0.00
N GLU A 132 8.87 -11.29 -1.30
CA GLU A 132 9.51 -10.50 -2.35
C GLU A 132 9.07 -9.02 -2.26
N PHE A 133 7.76 -8.79 -2.09
CA PHE A 133 7.22 -7.45 -1.91
C PHE A 133 7.73 -6.77 -0.64
N VAL A 134 7.75 -7.50 0.47
CA VAL A 134 8.25 -6.97 1.76
C VAL A 134 9.74 -6.64 1.68
N ALA A 135 10.55 -7.49 1.02
CA ALA A 135 11.98 -7.25 0.84
C ALA A 135 12.27 -6.00 0.00
N GLU A 136 11.45 -5.73 -1.03
CA GLU A 136 11.62 -4.59 -1.94
C GLU A 136 11.17 -3.26 -1.31
N TYR A 137 10.09 -3.28 -0.49
CA TYR A 137 9.40 -2.05 -0.11
C TYR A 137 9.42 -1.72 1.39
N ALA A 138 9.68 -2.69 2.28
CA ALA A 138 9.67 -2.43 3.72
C ALA A 138 11.02 -1.93 4.25
N ASP A 139 11.01 -1.02 5.22
CA ASP A 139 12.21 -0.58 5.92
C ASP A 139 12.59 -1.56 7.05
N ARG A 140 11.59 -2.10 7.73
CA ARG A 140 11.74 -3.06 8.84
C ARG A 140 10.77 -4.22 8.70
N VAL A 141 11.22 -5.40 9.11
CA VAL A 141 10.44 -6.62 9.09
C VAL A 141 10.40 -7.22 10.49
N GLY A 142 9.20 -7.62 10.93
CA GLY A 142 8.98 -8.38 12.14
C GLY A 142 8.46 -9.77 11.82
N LEU A 143 9.07 -10.80 12.39
CA LEU A 143 8.55 -12.16 12.34
C LEU A 143 7.57 -12.37 13.48
N PHE A 144 6.31 -12.60 13.14
CA PHE A 144 5.25 -12.91 14.10
C PHE A 144 5.00 -14.41 14.15
N PHE A 145 5.11 -15.00 15.33
CA PHE A 145 4.90 -16.43 15.52
C PHE A 145 4.31 -16.70 16.90
N GLN A 146 3.28 -17.53 16.97
CA GLN A 146 2.59 -17.93 18.20
C GLN A 146 2.20 -16.76 19.13
N GLY A 147 1.65 -15.69 18.55
CA GLY A 147 1.20 -14.53 19.33
C GLY A 147 2.28 -13.52 19.71
N ASN A 148 3.54 -13.73 19.31
CA ASN A 148 4.66 -12.87 19.65
C ASN A 148 5.47 -12.41 18.43
N VAL A 149 6.07 -11.22 18.52
CA VAL A 149 7.11 -10.78 17.59
C VAL A 149 8.42 -11.41 18.01
N VAL A 150 8.87 -12.43 17.27
CA VAL A 150 10.08 -13.21 17.59
C VAL A 150 11.36 -12.41 17.31
N THR A 151 11.34 -11.63 16.23
CA THR A 151 12.44 -10.75 15.83
C THR A 151 11.93 -9.56 15.04
N SER A 152 12.66 -8.44 15.10
CA SER A 152 12.39 -7.26 14.27
C SER A 152 13.71 -6.62 13.87
N LYS A 153 13.95 -6.52 12.55
CA LYS A 153 15.20 -6.02 11.97
C LYS A 153 14.94 -5.14 10.74
N PRO A 154 15.91 -4.34 10.29
CA PRO A 154 15.89 -3.77 8.95
C PRO A 154 15.67 -4.87 7.89
N ALA A 155 14.93 -4.58 6.82
CA ALA A 155 14.52 -5.60 5.84
C ALA A 155 15.74 -6.34 5.24
N ALA A 156 16.76 -5.62 4.80
CA ALA A 156 17.98 -6.21 4.24
C ALA A 156 18.65 -7.20 5.23
N GLU A 157 18.83 -6.79 6.49
CA GLU A 157 19.43 -7.63 7.53
C GLU A 157 18.55 -8.85 7.86
N PHE A 158 17.21 -8.66 7.89
CA PHE A 158 16.27 -9.74 8.16
C PHE A 158 16.37 -10.83 7.10
N PHE A 159 16.33 -10.48 5.83
CA PHE A 159 16.31 -11.45 4.73
C PHE A 159 17.67 -12.05 4.43
N ALA A 160 18.77 -11.30 4.50
CA ALA A 160 20.13 -11.81 4.35
C ALA A 160 20.50 -12.79 5.48
N GLY A 161 20.12 -12.47 6.70
CA GLY A 161 20.41 -13.30 7.88
C GLY A 161 19.49 -14.50 8.09
N ASN A 162 18.44 -14.68 7.28
CA ASN A 162 17.46 -15.74 7.48
C ASN A 162 17.54 -16.81 6.38
N SER A 163 17.58 -18.09 6.78
CA SER A 163 17.66 -19.21 5.83
C SER A 163 16.29 -19.67 5.34
N PHE A 164 15.23 -19.50 6.15
CA PHE A 164 13.88 -19.97 5.85
C PHE A 164 13.02 -18.86 5.24
N TYR A 165 13.04 -17.68 5.87
CA TYR A 165 12.26 -16.51 5.46
C TYR A 165 13.16 -15.55 4.70
N THR A 166 13.48 -15.89 3.45
CA THR A 166 14.28 -15.04 2.55
C THR A 166 13.73 -15.13 1.13
N THR A 167 14.12 -14.16 0.30
CA THR A 167 13.68 -14.06 -1.10
C THR A 167 14.26 -15.21 -1.96
N ALA A 168 13.63 -15.46 -3.09
CA ALA A 168 14.17 -16.40 -4.08
C ALA A 168 15.53 -15.93 -4.59
N ALA A 169 15.70 -14.63 -4.83
CA ALA A 169 16.95 -14.03 -5.29
C ALA A 169 18.10 -14.28 -4.30
N ASN A 170 17.92 -13.98 -3.02
CA ASN A 170 18.93 -14.25 -1.99
C ASN A 170 19.22 -15.73 -1.88
N ARG A 171 18.21 -16.60 -1.89
CA ARG A 171 18.40 -18.05 -1.80
C ARG A 171 19.27 -18.60 -2.93
N MET A 172 19.13 -18.07 -4.13
CA MET A 172 19.92 -18.49 -5.31
C MET A 172 21.34 -17.91 -5.30
N ALA A 173 21.50 -16.66 -4.86
CA ALA A 173 22.74 -15.91 -5.04
C ALA A 173 23.61 -15.80 -3.76
N ARG A 174 23.12 -16.17 -2.58
CA ARG A 174 23.76 -15.93 -1.27
C ARG A 174 25.18 -16.49 -1.10
N HIS A 175 25.57 -17.50 -1.89
CA HIS A 175 26.94 -18.00 -1.85
C HIS A 175 27.94 -17.02 -2.45
N TYR A 176 27.50 -16.17 -3.38
CA TYR A 176 28.33 -15.18 -4.07
C TYR A 176 28.07 -13.78 -3.56
N PHE A 177 26.80 -13.46 -3.26
CA PHE A 177 26.32 -12.15 -2.85
C PHE A 177 25.41 -12.30 -1.62
N PRO A 178 25.98 -12.53 -0.41
CA PRO A 178 25.21 -12.86 0.78
C PRO A 178 24.24 -11.74 1.22
N ASP A 179 24.59 -10.50 0.95
CA ASP A 179 23.82 -9.31 1.35
C ASP A 179 22.79 -8.87 0.30
N ALA A 180 22.83 -9.42 -0.92
CA ALA A 180 21.84 -9.13 -1.95
C ALA A 180 20.54 -9.87 -1.69
N VAL A 181 19.45 -9.13 -1.44
CA VAL A 181 18.16 -9.68 -1.04
C VAL A 181 17.15 -9.66 -2.16
N THR A 182 17.19 -8.64 -3.02
CA THR A 182 16.26 -8.48 -4.14
C THR A 182 16.87 -8.92 -5.46
N GLY A 183 16.02 -9.25 -6.44
CA GLY A 183 16.49 -9.58 -7.79
C GLY A 183 17.26 -8.42 -8.46
N LYS A 184 16.91 -7.18 -8.13
CA LYS A 184 17.61 -5.98 -8.63
C LYS A 184 19.01 -5.87 -8.06
N GLU A 185 19.18 -6.14 -6.77
CA GLU A 185 20.50 -6.13 -6.11
C GLU A 185 21.41 -7.23 -6.66
N VAL A 186 20.89 -8.45 -6.82
CA VAL A 186 21.65 -9.55 -7.45
C VAL A 186 22.07 -9.19 -8.88
N ALA A 187 21.16 -8.61 -9.66
CA ALA A 187 21.48 -8.18 -11.03
C ALA A 187 22.53 -7.06 -11.07
N ALA A 188 22.52 -6.14 -10.09
CA ALA A 188 23.53 -5.10 -9.96
C ALA A 188 24.91 -5.70 -9.62
N CYS A 189 24.99 -6.58 -8.61
CA CYS A 189 26.22 -7.26 -8.24
C CYS A 189 26.84 -8.06 -9.40
N LEU A 190 26.00 -8.71 -10.21
CA LEU A 190 26.48 -9.45 -11.39
C LEU A 190 27.08 -8.54 -12.47
N LYS A 191 26.56 -7.31 -12.61
CA LYS A 191 27.11 -6.32 -13.57
C LYS A 191 28.43 -5.70 -13.11
N GLU A 192 28.60 -5.55 -11.79
CA GLU A 192 29.81 -4.97 -11.19
C GLU A 192 30.95 -6.00 -11.08
N GLY A 193 30.61 -7.28 -11.06
CA GLY A 193 31.57 -8.39 -10.95
C GLY A 193 32.01 -9.01 -12.28
N LEU A 194 31.50 -8.49 -13.41
CA LEU A 194 31.89 -8.81 -14.78
C LEU A 194 32.67 -7.63 -15.38
#